data_26efe0c1dfefd825d565e7557f13c90d
#
_entry.id   26efe0c1dfefd825d565e7557f13c90d
#
_cell.length_a   1.000
_cell.length_b   1.000
_cell.length_c   1.000
_cell.angle_alpha   90.00
_cell.angle_beta   90.00
_cell.angle_gamma   90.00
#
_symmetry.space_group_name_H-M   'P 1'
#
loop_
_entity.id
_entity.type
_entity.pdbx_description
1 polymer ?
#
loop_
_entity_poly.entity_id
_entity_poly.type
_entity_poly.pdbx_seq_one_letter_code
_entity_poly.pdbx_strand_id
1 'polypeptide(L)'
;MRFHQVVCVTILISLFSCTKDKPPSGIDAAMYQEAIENDGFTWYKLTDVLLDKSAGSGHPQPYLRTRFNGIAASQLDGNGKVLDNVSFPEGSLIVKELYDNPQALFRYAMLLKANNNEFADNNGWVWGYINEDGSVAIPAEEKGAQCINCHSQQGNIDGTLMNKFFP
;
A
#
# COMPACT_ATOMS: atom_id res chain seq x y z
N MET A 1 -36.10 39.28 -50.99
CA MET A 1 -36.11 38.68 -49.65
C MET A 1 -34.91 37.76 -49.55
N ARG A 2 -33.85 38.16 -48.78
CA ARG A 2 -32.66 37.33 -48.53
C ARG A 2 -32.79 36.75 -47.14
N PHE A 3 -32.95 35.41 -47.07
CA PHE A 3 -32.91 34.67 -45.78
C PHE A 3 -31.46 34.50 -45.33
N HIS A 4 -31.14 35.05 -44.17
CA HIS A 4 -29.85 34.76 -43.50
C HIS A 4 -30.04 33.53 -42.63
N GLN A 5 -29.36 32.44 -42.99
CA GLN A 5 -29.23 31.27 -42.10
C GLN A 5 -28.20 31.57 -41.04
N VAL A 6 -28.63 31.56 -39.78
CA VAL A 6 -27.73 31.61 -38.60
C VAL A 6 -27.33 30.18 -38.28
N VAL A 7 -26.06 29.86 -38.48
CA VAL A 7 -25.47 28.59 -38.09
C VAL A 7 -25.02 28.70 -36.63
N CYS A 8 -25.76 28.03 -35.72
CA CYS A 8 -25.37 27.91 -34.33
C CYS A 8 -24.29 26.79 -34.21
N VAL A 9 -23.04 27.18 -33.99
CA VAL A 9 -21.96 26.24 -33.69
C VAL A 9 -21.98 25.94 -32.20
N THR A 10 -22.43 24.73 -31.85
CA THR A 10 -22.41 24.24 -30.46
C THR A 10 -21.01 23.70 -30.16
N ILE A 11 -20.23 24.44 -29.37
CA ILE A 11 -18.93 23.99 -28.90
C ILE A 11 -19.17 23.00 -27.74
N LEU A 12 -18.93 21.70 -27.99
CA LEU A 12 -18.85 20.68 -26.92
C LEU A 12 -17.56 20.87 -26.17
N ILE A 13 -17.61 21.44 -24.97
CA ILE A 13 -16.50 21.48 -24.03
C ILE A 13 -16.49 20.12 -23.34
N SER A 14 -15.61 19.21 -23.77
CA SER A 14 -15.28 17.97 -23.03
C SER A 14 -14.47 18.34 -21.79
N LEU A 15 -15.13 18.29 -20.63
CA LEU A 15 -14.48 18.38 -19.33
C LEU A 15 -13.68 17.08 -19.11
N PHE A 16 -12.39 17.11 -19.39
CA PHE A 16 -11.47 16.08 -18.88
C PHE A 16 -11.38 16.25 -17.37
N SER A 17 -12.16 15.48 -16.63
CA SER A 17 -11.99 15.31 -15.19
C SER A 17 -10.71 14.51 -14.98
N CYS A 18 -9.59 15.16 -14.75
CA CYS A 18 -8.45 14.51 -14.09
C CYS A 18 -8.90 14.20 -12.66
N THR A 19 -9.24 12.96 -12.39
CA THR A 19 -9.36 12.46 -11.01
C THR A 19 -7.95 12.45 -10.42
N LYS A 20 -7.55 13.55 -9.79
CA LYS A 20 -6.38 13.51 -8.89
C LYS A 20 -6.77 12.63 -7.71
N ASP A 21 -5.90 11.70 -7.37
CA ASP A 21 -6.06 10.89 -6.17
C ASP A 21 -6.29 11.83 -4.97
N LYS A 22 -7.22 11.43 -4.10
CA LYS A 22 -7.66 12.27 -2.97
C LYS A 22 -6.54 12.38 -1.93
N PRO A 23 -6.31 13.55 -1.30
CA PRO A 23 -5.37 13.64 -0.18
C PRO A 23 -5.78 12.70 0.96
N PRO A 24 -4.82 12.13 1.72
CA PRO A 24 -5.12 11.22 2.81
C PRO A 24 -5.89 11.92 3.93
N SER A 25 -6.82 11.20 4.54
CA SER A 25 -7.59 11.67 5.69
C SER A 25 -7.85 10.50 6.65
N GLY A 26 -8.17 10.79 7.91
CA GLY A 26 -8.47 9.75 8.89
C GLY A 26 -7.33 8.73 9.02
N ILE A 27 -7.64 7.44 8.91
CA ILE A 27 -6.67 6.36 9.08
C ILE A 27 -5.62 6.33 7.96
N ASP A 28 -5.97 6.68 6.73
CA ASP A 28 -5.00 6.77 5.63
C ASP A 28 -3.94 7.81 5.92
N ALA A 29 -4.32 8.98 6.47
CA ALA A 29 -3.38 10.02 6.86
C ALA A 29 -2.48 9.54 8.01
N ALA A 30 -3.02 8.86 9.01
CA ALA A 30 -2.25 8.35 10.14
C ALA A 30 -1.20 7.32 9.67
N MET A 31 -1.59 6.35 8.84
CA MET A 31 -0.68 5.35 8.28
C MET A 31 0.41 6.00 7.42
N TYR A 32 0.04 7.01 6.61
CA TYR A 32 1.00 7.72 5.77
C TYR A 32 2.04 8.48 6.60
N GLN A 33 1.62 9.18 7.66
CA GLN A 33 2.54 9.90 8.53
C GLN A 33 3.56 8.94 9.17
N GLU A 34 3.13 7.82 9.72
CA GLU A 34 4.03 6.80 10.25
C GLU A 34 4.96 6.24 9.17
N ALA A 35 4.46 6.06 7.94
CA ALA A 35 5.26 5.54 6.84
C ALA A 35 6.36 6.52 6.38
N ILE A 36 6.16 7.82 6.41
CA ILE A 36 7.18 8.80 6.01
C ILE A 36 8.20 9.11 7.12
N GLU A 37 7.83 8.96 8.39
CA GLU A 37 8.72 9.25 9.52
C GLU A 37 9.86 8.25 9.67
N ASN A 38 9.66 6.98 9.32
CA ASN A 38 10.71 5.96 9.17
C ASN A 38 11.46 5.53 10.44
N ASP A 39 11.36 6.27 11.52
CA ASP A 39 12.12 6.02 12.75
C ASP A 39 11.59 4.78 13.49
N GLY A 40 12.50 3.98 14.04
CA GLY A 40 12.16 2.81 14.86
C GLY A 40 11.63 1.60 14.08
N PHE A 41 11.70 1.61 12.76
CA PHE A 41 11.35 0.45 11.94
C PHE A 41 12.52 -0.53 11.78
N THR A 42 12.19 -1.81 11.71
CA THR A 42 13.12 -2.89 11.37
C THR A 42 12.88 -3.33 9.92
N TRP A 43 13.92 -3.36 9.12
CA TRP A 43 13.85 -3.82 7.74
C TRP A 43 13.77 -5.35 7.65
N TYR A 44 13.01 -5.84 6.68
CA TYR A 44 13.01 -7.25 6.31
C TYR A 44 14.43 -7.71 5.96
N LYS A 45 14.85 -8.87 6.49
CA LYS A 45 16.22 -9.38 6.39
C LYS A 45 17.29 -8.40 6.92
N LEU A 46 16.93 -7.50 7.82
CA LEU A 46 17.80 -6.50 8.46
C LEU A 46 18.55 -5.60 7.46
N THR A 47 17.99 -5.40 6.26
CA THR A 47 18.61 -4.57 5.21
C THR A 47 17.60 -3.67 4.53
N ASP A 48 17.98 -2.44 4.25
CA ASP A 48 17.24 -1.46 3.48
C ASP A 48 17.52 -1.52 1.97
N VAL A 49 18.32 -2.49 1.55
CA VAL A 49 18.62 -2.73 0.13
C VAL A 49 17.35 -3.09 -0.62
N LEU A 50 17.15 -2.48 -1.78
CA LEU A 50 16.04 -2.82 -2.65
C LEU A 50 16.15 -4.25 -3.14
N LEU A 51 15.03 -4.94 -3.11
CA LEU A 51 14.86 -6.28 -3.67
C LEU A 51 14.23 -6.17 -5.04
N ASP A 52 14.72 -6.97 -5.98
CA ASP A 52 14.05 -7.14 -7.27
C ASP A 52 12.70 -7.83 -7.07
N LYS A 53 11.70 -7.44 -7.85
CA LYS A 53 10.38 -8.07 -7.82
C LYS A 53 10.49 -9.57 -8.06
N SER A 54 9.99 -10.36 -7.13
CA SER A 54 9.90 -11.81 -7.29
C SER A 54 8.79 -12.20 -8.27
N ALA A 55 9.01 -13.26 -9.03
CA ALA A 55 7.99 -13.85 -9.90
C ALA A 55 6.74 -14.22 -9.08
N GLY A 56 5.57 -13.85 -9.56
CA GLY A 56 4.29 -14.08 -8.87
C GLY A 56 3.90 -13.02 -7.83
N SER A 57 4.76 -12.05 -7.54
CA SER A 57 4.38 -10.88 -6.73
C SER A 57 3.31 -10.05 -7.44
N GLY A 58 2.22 -9.71 -6.74
CA GLY A 58 1.10 -8.95 -7.28
C GLY A 58 1.39 -7.45 -7.49
N HIS A 59 2.43 -6.91 -6.84
CA HIS A 59 2.78 -5.50 -7.01
C HIS A 59 3.45 -5.27 -8.38
N PRO A 60 3.05 -4.22 -9.13
CA PRO A 60 3.57 -4.01 -10.48
C PRO A 60 5.02 -3.52 -10.52
N GLN A 61 5.48 -2.78 -9.50
CA GLN A 61 6.80 -2.14 -9.45
C GLN A 61 7.95 -3.15 -9.49
N PRO A 62 9.04 -2.85 -10.19
CA PRO A 62 10.19 -3.77 -10.33
C PRO A 62 11.03 -3.91 -9.07
N TYR A 63 11.02 -2.92 -8.17
CA TYR A 63 11.81 -2.95 -6.95
C TYR A 63 10.94 -2.66 -5.72
N LEU A 64 11.35 -3.24 -4.59
CA LEU A 64 10.65 -3.03 -3.32
C LEU A 64 11.61 -3.23 -2.13
N ARG A 65 11.20 -2.72 -0.97
CA ARG A 65 11.71 -3.11 0.34
C ARG A 65 10.58 -3.03 1.36
N THR A 66 10.71 -3.77 2.47
CA THR A 66 9.65 -3.85 3.47
C THR A 66 10.22 -3.63 4.85
N ARG A 67 9.51 -2.90 5.68
CA ARG A 67 9.88 -2.60 7.06
C ARG A 67 8.69 -2.75 8.00
N PHE A 68 9.01 -2.98 9.25
CA PHE A 68 8.08 -3.32 10.33
C PHE A 68 8.29 -2.33 11.46
N ASN A 69 7.22 -1.70 11.97
CA ASN A 69 7.35 -0.88 13.18
C ASN A 69 7.77 -1.73 14.40
N GLY A 70 8.14 -1.13 15.52
CA GLY A 70 8.64 -1.85 16.68
C GLY A 70 7.69 -2.95 17.19
N ILE A 71 6.37 -2.76 17.07
CA ILE A 71 5.35 -3.76 17.44
C ILE A 71 5.40 -4.94 16.47
N ALA A 72 5.33 -4.68 15.18
CA ALA A 72 5.39 -5.72 14.14
C ALA A 72 6.74 -6.45 14.13
N ALA A 73 7.84 -5.74 14.42
CA ALA A 73 9.18 -6.31 14.49
C ALA A 73 9.35 -7.39 15.58
N SER A 74 8.48 -7.38 16.61
CA SER A 74 8.46 -8.46 17.61
C SER A 74 8.10 -9.83 17.03
N GLN A 75 7.58 -9.89 15.81
CA GLN A 75 7.25 -11.10 15.07
C GLN A 75 8.31 -11.46 14.02
N LEU A 76 9.50 -10.87 14.09
CA LEU A 76 10.64 -11.22 13.24
C LEU A 76 11.63 -12.11 14.00
N ASP A 77 12.28 -13.01 13.26
CA ASP A 77 13.41 -13.79 13.77
C ASP A 77 14.71 -12.96 13.80
N GLY A 78 15.80 -13.58 14.29
CA GLY A 78 17.12 -12.93 14.36
C GLY A 78 17.72 -12.56 12.98
N ASN A 79 17.15 -13.02 11.88
CA ASN A 79 17.53 -12.67 10.52
C ASN A 79 16.59 -11.63 9.89
N GLY A 80 15.62 -11.11 10.64
CA GLY A 80 14.63 -10.14 10.16
C GLY A 80 13.56 -10.72 9.24
N LYS A 81 13.35 -12.04 9.27
CA LYS A 81 12.24 -12.72 8.59
C LYS A 81 11.07 -12.90 9.53
N VAL A 82 9.86 -12.91 8.97
CA VAL A 82 8.64 -13.17 9.76
C VAL A 82 8.70 -14.59 10.33
N LEU A 83 8.49 -14.74 11.62
CA LEU A 83 8.39 -16.05 12.28
C LEU A 83 7.21 -16.85 11.72
N ASP A 84 7.35 -18.18 11.64
CA ASP A 84 6.29 -19.05 11.16
C ASP A 84 5.11 -19.12 12.15
N ASN A 85 3.90 -19.19 11.61
CA ASN A 85 2.65 -19.36 12.37
C ASN A 85 2.35 -18.26 13.41
N VAL A 86 2.92 -17.07 13.25
CA VAL A 86 2.60 -15.94 14.12
C VAL A 86 1.36 -15.19 13.65
N SER A 87 0.76 -14.46 14.58
CA SER A 87 -0.19 -13.38 14.31
C SER A 87 0.41 -12.07 14.80
N PHE A 88 0.33 -11.05 13.98
CA PHE A 88 0.85 -9.73 14.34
C PHE A 88 -0.02 -9.09 15.43
N PRO A 89 0.60 -8.52 16.47
CA PRO A 89 -0.12 -7.83 17.53
C PRO A 89 -0.88 -6.59 17.05
N GLU A 90 -1.88 -6.16 17.80
CA GLU A 90 -2.56 -4.87 17.62
C GLU A 90 -1.55 -3.73 17.57
N GLY A 91 -1.71 -2.79 16.63
CA GLY A 91 -0.78 -1.69 16.39
C GLY A 91 0.42 -2.04 15.52
N SER A 92 0.55 -3.30 15.04
CA SER A 92 1.57 -3.64 14.06
C SER A 92 1.37 -2.87 12.77
N LEU A 93 2.40 -2.15 12.30
CA LEU A 93 2.42 -1.51 10.99
C LEU A 93 3.54 -2.11 10.14
N ILE A 94 3.17 -2.58 8.97
CA ILE A 94 4.07 -3.11 7.95
C ILE A 94 3.99 -2.18 6.75
N VAL A 95 5.12 -1.65 6.33
CA VAL A 95 5.23 -0.73 5.19
C VAL A 95 6.10 -1.37 4.12
N LYS A 96 5.54 -1.56 2.94
CA LYS A 96 6.28 -1.94 1.74
C LYS A 96 6.42 -0.71 0.85
N GLU A 97 7.63 -0.33 0.59
CA GLU A 97 7.98 0.71 -0.36
C GLU A 97 8.15 0.09 -1.75
N LEU A 98 7.47 0.66 -2.73
CA LEU A 98 7.44 0.21 -4.12
C LEU A 98 8.12 1.25 -5.01
N TYR A 99 9.08 0.83 -5.81
CA TYR A 99 9.92 1.70 -6.63
C TYR A 99 9.83 1.36 -8.11
N ASP A 100 9.67 2.37 -8.97
CA ASP A 100 9.70 2.22 -10.42
C ASP A 100 11.15 2.08 -10.94
N ASN A 101 12.08 2.69 -10.25
CA ASN A 101 13.52 2.51 -10.40
C ASN A 101 14.20 2.76 -9.04
N PRO A 102 15.49 2.41 -8.85
CA PRO A 102 16.13 2.49 -7.53
C PRO A 102 16.15 3.86 -6.85
N GLN A 103 15.89 4.94 -7.58
CA GLN A 103 15.87 6.32 -7.04
C GLN A 103 14.47 6.92 -6.96
N ALA A 104 13.44 6.24 -7.49
CA ALA A 104 12.08 6.77 -7.56
C ALA A 104 11.11 5.88 -6.77
N LEU A 105 10.89 6.23 -5.52
CA LEU A 105 9.78 5.71 -4.74
C LEU A 105 8.49 6.10 -5.45
N PHE A 106 7.64 5.12 -5.69
CA PHE A 106 6.35 5.32 -6.34
C PHE A 106 5.21 5.33 -5.32
N ARG A 107 5.23 4.36 -4.36
CA ARG A 107 4.09 4.14 -3.49
C ARG A 107 4.46 3.36 -2.23
N TYR A 108 3.67 3.59 -1.18
CA TYR A 108 3.63 2.77 0.02
C TYR A 108 2.44 1.81 -0.04
N ALA A 109 2.67 0.52 0.13
CA ALA A 109 1.65 -0.49 0.40
C ALA A 109 1.72 -0.83 1.89
N MET A 110 0.63 -0.63 2.62
CA MET A 110 0.64 -0.68 4.08
C MET A 110 -0.39 -1.65 4.63
N LEU A 111 -0.03 -2.26 5.76
CA LEU A 111 -0.87 -3.13 6.58
C LEU A 111 -0.79 -2.66 8.03
N LEU A 112 -1.89 -2.15 8.57
CA LEU A 112 -2.00 -1.79 9.98
C LEU A 112 -2.93 -2.77 10.69
N LYS A 113 -2.44 -3.43 11.74
CA LYS A 113 -3.28 -4.29 12.59
C LYS A 113 -4.10 -3.42 13.55
N ALA A 114 -5.40 -3.34 13.30
CA ALA A 114 -6.34 -2.50 14.05
C ALA A 114 -7.72 -3.19 14.11
N ASN A 115 -7.83 -4.20 14.97
CA ASN A 115 -8.98 -5.12 15.02
C ASN A 115 -10.33 -4.42 15.22
N ASN A 116 -10.36 -3.28 15.92
CA ASN A 116 -11.58 -2.54 16.20
C ASN A 116 -11.81 -1.37 15.24
N ASN A 117 -10.99 -1.23 14.19
CA ASN A 117 -11.18 -0.18 13.20
C ASN A 117 -12.32 -0.57 12.23
N GLU A 118 -13.18 0.39 11.89
CA GLU A 118 -14.31 0.18 10.99
C GLU A 118 -13.90 -0.26 9.58
N PHE A 119 -12.66 0.02 9.18
CA PHE A 119 -12.09 -0.35 7.87
C PHE A 119 -11.21 -1.60 7.93
N ALA A 120 -11.11 -2.26 9.09
CA ALA A 120 -10.39 -3.52 9.18
C ALA A 120 -11.11 -4.64 8.42
N ASP A 121 -10.33 -5.52 7.81
CA ASP A 121 -10.83 -6.78 7.26
C ASP A 121 -11.17 -7.80 8.37
N ASN A 122 -11.59 -8.99 7.98
CA ASN A 122 -11.95 -10.06 8.93
C ASN A 122 -10.78 -10.58 9.78
N ASN A 123 -9.54 -10.26 9.39
CA ASN A 123 -8.33 -10.62 10.13
C ASN A 123 -7.77 -9.44 10.94
N GLY A 124 -8.49 -8.32 10.99
CA GLY A 124 -8.08 -7.12 11.72
C GLY A 124 -7.06 -6.25 11.00
N TRP A 125 -6.82 -6.45 9.70
CA TRP A 125 -5.92 -5.62 8.92
C TRP A 125 -6.64 -4.46 8.23
N VAL A 126 -6.14 -3.25 8.44
CA VAL A 126 -6.44 -2.06 7.62
C VAL A 126 -5.40 -1.97 6.52
N TRP A 127 -5.87 -1.89 5.28
CA TRP A 127 -5.06 -1.88 4.07
C TRP A 127 -4.96 -0.46 3.51
N GLY A 128 -3.78 -0.04 3.10
CA GLY A 128 -3.57 1.28 2.48
C GLY A 128 -2.61 1.22 1.30
N TYR A 129 -2.94 1.95 0.24
CA TYR A 129 -2.09 2.17 -0.91
C TYR A 129 -1.98 3.68 -1.14
N ILE A 130 -0.88 4.29 -0.75
CA ILE A 130 -0.68 5.74 -0.78
C ILE A 130 0.56 6.05 -1.62
N ASN A 131 0.43 6.98 -2.55
CA ASN A 131 1.52 7.41 -3.41
C ASN A 131 2.57 8.19 -2.62
N GLU A 132 3.76 8.32 -3.17
CA GLU A 132 4.88 9.04 -2.53
C GLU A 132 4.50 10.50 -2.20
N ASP A 133 3.67 11.13 -3.03
CA ASP A 133 3.17 12.50 -2.83
C ASP A 133 2.05 12.62 -1.78
N GLY A 134 1.68 11.51 -1.13
CA GLY A 134 0.62 11.44 -0.13
C GLY A 134 -0.79 11.26 -0.69
N SER A 135 -0.99 11.26 -2.00
CA SER A 135 -2.31 10.99 -2.58
C SER A 135 -2.72 9.53 -2.40
N VAL A 136 -4.00 9.28 -2.09
CA VAL A 136 -4.53 7.94 -1.80
C VAL A 136 -4.91 7.24 -3.10
N ALA A 137 -4.26 6.12 -3.40
CA ALA A 137 -4.56 5.31 -4.58
C ALA A 137 -5.60 4.20 -4.30
N ILE A 138 -5.52 3.55 -3.11
CA ILE A 138 -6.52 2.60 -2.62
C ILE A 138 -6.77 2.93 -1.15
N PRO A 139 -7.94 3.48 -0.80
CA PRO A 139 -8.23 3.91 0.56
C PRO A 139 -8.54 2.73 1.49
N ALA A 140 -8.33 2.93 2.78
CA ALA A 140 -8.63 1.96 3.83
C ALA A 140 -10.10 1.52 3.83
N GLU A 141 -11.03 2.41 3.41
CA GLU A 141 -12.47 2.13 3.32
C GLU A 141 -12.81 0.96 2.39
N GLU A 142 -11.92 0.62 1.44
CA GLU A 142 -12.08 -0.57 0.57
C GLU A 142 -11.79 -1.89 1.32
N LYS A 143 -11.33 -1.85 2.57
CA LYS A 143 -11.08 -3.03 3.42
C LYS A 143 -10.24 -4.11 2.74
N GLY A 144 -9.27 -3.71 1.95
CA GLY A 144 -8.37 -4.63 1.23
C GLY A 144 -9.01 -5.43 0.10
N ALA A 145 -10.16 -5.01 -0.44
CA ALA A 145 -10.90 -5.75 -1.48
C ALA A 145 -10.02 -6.16 -2.68
N GLN A 146 -9.06 -5.31 -3.06
CA GLN A 146 -8.12 -5.57 -4.15
C GLN A 146 -6.86 -6.35 -3.73
N CYS A 147 -6.63 -6.53 -2.42
CA CYS A 147 -5.38 -7.05 -1.83
C CYS A 147 -5.53 -8.48 -1.30
N ILE A 148 -6.65 -8.75 -0.61
CA ILE A 148 -6.87 -9.97 0.18
C ILE A 148 -6.73 -11.24 -0.66
N ASN A 149 -7.24 -11.27 -1.89
CA ASN A 149 -7.17 -12.46 -2.74
C ASN A 149 -5.73 -12.95 -2.96
N CYS A 150 -4.79 -12.03 -3.17
CA CYS A 150 -3.38 -12.39 -3.26
C CYS A 150 -2.78 -12.71 -1.89
N HIS A 151 -3.09 -11.90 -0.88
CA HIS A 151 -2.50 -12.01 0.46
C HIS A 151 -3.04 -13.17 1.31
N SER A 152 -4.13 -13.83 0.89
CA SER A 152 -4.67 -15.05 1.52
C SER A 152 -4.14 -16.35 0.91
N GLN A 153 -3.30 -16.29 -0.13
CA GLN A 153 -2.76 -17.49 -0.78
C GLN A 153 -1.89 -18.34 0.17
N GLN A 154 -1.72 -19.62 -0.17
CA GLN A 154 -0.87 -20.53 0.59
C GLN A 154 0.55 -19.98 0.77
N GLY A 155 1.07 -20.08 1.99
CA GLY A 155 2.39 -19.58 2.39
C GLY A 155 2.35 -18.11 2.88
N ASN A 156 1.14 -17.53 3.06
CA ASN A 156 1.04 -16.29 3.82
C ASN A 156 1.21 -16.56 5.32
N ILE A 157 1.72 -15.57 6.04
CA ILE A 157 1.80 -15.54 7.50
C ILE A 157 1.03 -14.31 7.95
N ASP A 158 -0.15 -14.51 8.50
CA ASP A 158 -1.08 -13.44 8.91
C ASP A 158 -1.22 -12.32 7.85
N GLY A 159 -1.46 -12.71 6.59
CA GLY A 159 -1.61 -11.79 5.46
C GLY A 159 -0.30 -11.29 4.84
N THR A 160 0.87 -11.62 5.39
CA THR A 160 2.15 -11.25 4.78
C THR A 160 2.71 -12.36 3.89
N LEU A 161 3.43 -11.98 2.83
CA LEU A 161 3.98 -12.90 1.84
C LEU A 161 5.50 -12.73 1.64
N MET A 162 6.16 -11.99 2.56
CA MET A 162 7.59 -11.70 2.40
C MET A 162 8.41 -12.98 2.38
N ASN A 163 8.21 -13.89 3.32
CA ASN A 163 8.98 -15.15 3.36
C ASN A 163 8.73 -16.06 2.14
N LYS A 164 7.52 -15.98 1.54
CA LYS A 164 7.18 -16.76 0.35
C LYS A 164 7.91 -16.28 -0.89
N PHE A 165 7.96 -14.97 -1.10
CA PHE A 165 8.53 -14.38 -2.31
C PHE A 165 10.03 -14.03 -2.18
N PHE A 166 10.51 -13.91 -0.94
CA PHE A 166 11.90 -13.54 -0.62
C PHE A 166 12.45 -14.46 0.48
N PRO A 167 12.56 -15.80 0.22
CA PRO A 167 12.96 -16.81 1.19
C PRO A 167 14.37 -16.62 1.74
#